data_c4903fe3ee164fd9642ba31cf25d9497
#
_entry.id   c4903fe3ee164fd9642ba31cf25d9497
#
_cell.length_a   1.000
_cell.length_b   1.000
_cell.length_c   1.000
_cell.angle_alpha   90.00
_cell.angle_beta   90.00
_cell.angle_gamma   90.00
#
_symmetry.space_group_name_H-M   'P 1'
#
loop_
_entity.id
_entity.type
_entity.pdbx_description
1 polymer ?
#
loop_
_entity_poly.entity_id
_entity_poly.type
_entity_poly.pdbx_seq_one_letter_code
_entity_poly.pdbx_strand_id
1 'polypeptide(L)'
;AYGLSTYGLAQQLKIKPKEAESLKNQYFATFGKVHEYLESLVSSAREKGYTETIFGRRRYFPGLKSPNRAVRDAAERAALNAPIQGSAADIMKIAMIRAYDALQEANLGSRLILQIHDELVVEIAPGEEKQATALVKDAMEHAVTMAVPLDVSTGIGSDWQLAAH
;
A
#
# COMPACT_ATOMS: atom_id res chain seq x y z
N ALA A 1 4.38 7.60 9.11
CA ALA A 1 5.72 7.17 9.54
C ALA A 1 6.76 7.35 8.42
N TYR A 2 6.39 7.16 7.15
CA TYR A 2 7.32 7.16 6.00
C TYR A 2 7.71 8.58 5.58
N GLY A 3 8.92 9.02 5.95
CA GLY A 3 9.46 10.32 5.52
C GLY A 3 8.86 11.56 6.20
N LEU A 4 8.03 11.40 7.24
CA LEU A 4 7.52 12.52 8.00
C LEU A 4 8.62 13.11 8.88
N SER A 5 8.88 14.42 8.73
CA SER A 5 9.83 15.13 9.61
C SER A 5 9.27 15.20 11.04
N THR A 6 10.16 15.38 12.03
CA THR A 6 9.74 15.60 13.43
C THR A 6 8.78 16.79 13.54
N TYR A 7 9.04 17.85 12.76
CA TYR A 7 8.14 19.01 12.71
C TYR A 7 6.77 18.67 12.11
N GLY A 8 6.74 17.93 11.00
CA GLY A 8 5.49 17.47 10.38
C GLY A 8 4.67 16.59 11.31
N LEU A 9 5.34 15.67 12.05
CA LEU A 9 4.70 14.83 13.06
C LEU A 9 4.12 15.67 14.21
N ALA A 10 4.88 16.64 14.71
CA ALA A 10 4.44 17.55 15.75
C ALA A 10 3.19 18.35 15.36
N GLN A 11 3.16 18.87 14.13
CA GLN A 11 2.02 19.57 13.56
C GLN A 11 0.78 18.66 13.44
N GLN A 12 0.95 17.45 12.93
CA GLN A 12 -0.15 16.52 12.71
C GLN A 12 -0.77 16.03 14.03
N LEU A 13 0.06 15.78 15.04
CA LEU A 13 -0.38 15.33 16.36
C LEU A 13 -0.73 16.49 17.32
N LYS A 14 -0.49 17.75 16.91
CA LYS A 14 -0.69 18.95 17.74
C LYS A 14 0.09 18.89 19.07
N ILE A 15 1.31 18.37 19.03
CA ILE A 15 2.24 18.25 20.16
C ILE A 15 3.51 19.08 19.93
N LYS A 16 4.34 19.21 20.98
CA LYS A 16 5.63 19.92 20.85
C LYS A 16 6.65 19.13 20.02
N PRO A 17 7.54 19.77 19.25
CA PRO A 17 8.56 19.07 18.45
C PRO A 17 9.41 18.09 19.26
N LYS A 18 9.78 18.42 20.49
CA LYS A 18 10.55 17.54 21.39
C LYS A 18 9.78 16.26 21.77
N GLU A 19 8.48 16.37 21.93
CA GLU A 19 7.60 15.22 22.23
C GLU A 19 7.45 14.33 20.98
N ALA A 20 7.27 14.94 19.82
CA ALA A 20 7.23 14.22 18.55
C ALA A 20 8.56 13.48 18.26
N GLU A 21 9.70 14.07 18.62
CA GLU A 21 11.02 13.44 18.51
C GLU A 21 11.12 12.23 19.45
N SER A 22 10.67 12.37 20.70
CA SER A 22 10.65 11.27 21.67
C SER A 22 9.79 10.11 21.18
N LEU A 23 8.59 10.38 20.68
CA LEU A 23 7.69 9.35 20.11
C LEU A 23 8.33 8.64 18.90
N LYS A 24 8.95 9.40 18.02
CA LYS A 24 9.65 8.85 16.86
C LYS A 24 10.82 7.93 17.28
N ASN A 25 11.60 8.36 18.26
CA ASN A 25 12.73 7.57 18.78
C ASN A 25 12.24 6.30 19.48
N GLN A 26 11.17 6.36 20.27
CA GLN A 26 10.56 5.19 20.89
C GLN A 26 10.03 4.20 19.85
N TYR A 27 9.36 4.70 18.79
CA TYR A 27 8.89 3.86 17.68
C TYR A 27 10.05 3.10 17.01
N PHE A 28 11.12 3.80 16.66
CA PHE A 28 12.28 3.16 16.02
C PHE A 28 13.12 2.31 16.97
N ALA A 29 13.11 2.59 18.29
CA ALA A 29 13.70 1.70 19.27
C ALA A 29 12.97 0.35 19.34
N THR A 30 11.63 0.38 19.20
CA THR A 30 10.80 -0.85 19.16
C THR A 30 10.91 -1.56 17.81
N PHE A 31 10.95 -0.82 16.71
CA PHE A 31 10.96 -1.35 15.35
C PHE A 31 12.26 -1.01 14.61
N GLY A 32 13.43 -1.34 15.20
CA GLY A 32 14.74 -1.00 14.66
C GLY A 32 14.97 -1.47 13.23
N LYS A 33 14.55 -2.69 12.90
CA LYS A 33 14.66 -3.24 11.52
C LYS A 33 13.86 -2.45 10.48
N VAL A 34 12.74 -1.83 10.88
CA VAL A 34 11.99 -0.94 10.00
C VAL A 34 12.82 0.30 9.68
N HIS A 35 13.49 0.87 10.66
CA HIS A 35 14.36 2.03 10.46
C HIS A 35 15.52 1.70 9.52
N GLU A 36 16.25 0.62 9.78
CA GLU A 36 17.36 0.13 8.95
C GLU A 36 16.91 -0.11 7.51
N TYR A 37 15.75 -0.74 7.33
CA TYR A 37 15.18 -0.97 6.00
C TYR A 37 14.89 0.34 5.27
N LEU A 38 14.24 1.30 5.93
CA LEU A 38 13.92 2.60 5.33
C LEU A 38 15.18 3.38 4.94
N GLU A 39 16.21 3.37 5.76
CA GLU A 39 17.50 4.00 5.44
C GLU A 39 18.19 3.30 4.26
N SER A 40 18.12 1.97 4.20
CA SER A 40 18.67 1.19 3.09
C SER A 40 18.01 1.50 1.74
N LEU A 41 16.70 1.78 1.73
CA LEU A 41 15.98 2.18 0.52
C LEU A 41 16.51 3.51 -0.04
N VAL A 42 16.70 4.50 0.82
CA VAL A 42 17.22 5.83 0.41
C VAL A 42 18.65 5.69 -0.08
N SER A 43 19.49 4.96 0.65
CA SER A 43 20.90 4.72 0.28
C SER A 43 21.01 4.03 -1.07
N SER A 44 20.27 2.93 -1.25
CA SER A 44 20.23 2.19 -2.53
C SER A 44 19.70 3.05 -3.68
N ALA A 45 18.67 3.88 -3.43
CA ALA A 45 18.13 4.77 -4.44
C ALA A 45 19.12 5.87 -4.87
N ARG A 46 19.92 6.40 -3.95
CA ARG A 46 21.00 7.37 -4.28
C ARG A 46 22.06 6.75 -5.18
N GLU A 47 22.42 5.51 -4.95
CA GLU A 47 23.42 4.78 -5.72
C GLU A 47 22.87 4.39 -7.11
N LYS A 48 21.72 3.69 -7.14
CA LYS A 48 21.14 3.12 -8.37
C LYS A 48 20.35 4.12 -9.20
N GLY A 49 19.83 5.18 -8.58
CA GLY A 49 18.94 6.16 -9.21
C GLY A 49 17.47 5.73 -9.29
N TYR A 50 17.12 4.57 -8.74
CA TYR A 50 15.76 4.03 -8.74
C TYR A 50 15.50 3.18 -7.49
N THR A 51 14.22 2.90 -7.23
CA THR A 51 13.77 1.85 -6.30
C THR A 51 12.93 0.82 -7.02
N GLU A 52 12.76 -0.36 -6.41
CA GLU A 52 12.00 -1.48 -6.96
C GLU A 52 10.91 -1.91 -5.98
N THR A 53 9.78 -2.37 -6.53
CA THR A 53 8.77 -3.11 -5.78
C THR A 53 9.25 -4.52 -5.46
N ILE A 54 8.53 -5.27 -4.62
CA ILE A 54 8.81 -6.69 -4.35
C ILE A 54 8.73 -7.56 -5.61
N PHE A 55 8.11 -7.05 -6.68
CA PHE A 55 8.00 -7.70 -7.99
C PHE A 55 9.00 -7.16 -9.03
N GLY A 56 9.95 -6.31 -8.62
CA GLY A 56 11.01 -5.78 -9.49
C GLY A 56 10.59 -4.62 -10.39
N ARG A 57 9.39 -4.05 -10.22
CA ARG A 57 8.97 -2.87 -10.98
C ARG A 57 9.72 -1.63 -10.47
N ARG A 58 10.40 -0.94 -11.39
CA ARG A 58 11.30 0.19 -11.09
C ARG A 58 10.61 1.54 -11.17
N ARG A 59 10.98 2.42 -10.25
CA ARG A 59 10.69 3.85 -10.30
C ARG A 59 11.99 4.65 -10.18
N TYR A 60 12.25 5.50 -11.17
CA TYR A 60 13.46 6.33 -11.24
C TYR A 60 13.28 7.67 -10.54
N PHE A 61 14.37 8.17 -9.93
CA PHE A 61 14.39 9.40 -9.14
C PHE A 61 15.58 10.31 -9.54
N PRO A 62 15.51 10.97 -10.71
CA PRO A 62 16.59 11.85 -11.16
C PRO A 62 16.86 13.00 -10.17
N GLY A 63 15.85 13.41 -9.40
CA GLY A 63 15.96 14.46 -8.37
C GLY A 63 16.92 14.14 -7.23
N LEU A 64 17.29 12.86 -6.99
CA LEU A 64 18.26 12.48 -5.95
C LEU A 64 19.66 13.08 -6.18
N LYS A 65 20.01 13.39 -7.43
CA LYS A 65 21.29 13.99 -7.81
C LYS A 65 21.19 15.52 -8.03
N SER A 66 20.07 16.14 -7.72
CA SER A 66 19.88 17.59 -7.91
C SER A 66 20.79 18.39 -6.99
N PRO A 67 21.39 19.50 -7.47
CA PRO A 67 22.10 20.46 -6.61
C PRO A 67 21.15 21.15 -5.62
N ASN A 68 19.88 21.27 -5.94
CA ASN A 68 18.87 21.87 -5.08
C ASN A 68 18.46 20.92 -3.95
N ARG A 69 18.70 21.32 -2.69
CA ARG A 69 18.38 20.54 -1.51
C ARG A 69 16.90 20.18 -1.40
N ALA A 70 15.99 21.11 -1.67
CA ALA A 70 14.55 20.87 -1.57
C ALA A 70 14.09 19.78 -2.56
N VAL A 71 14.68 19.76 -3.77
CA VAL A 71 14.42 18.71 -4.79
C VAL A 71 14.96 17.36 -4.33
N ARG A 72 16.17 17.33 -3.75
CA ARG A 72 16.72 16.07 -3.20
C ARG A 72 15.87 15.53 -2.07
N ASP A 73 15.53 16.36 -1.09
CA ASP A 73 14.71 15.95 0.06
C ASP A 73 13.34 15.42 -0.38
N ALA A 74 12.73 16.02 -1.39
CA ALA A 74 11.49 15.54 -1.98
C ALA A 74 11.66 14.18 -2.70
N ALA A 75 12.74 14.03 -3.47
CA ALA A 75 13.07 12.79 -4.15
C ALA A 75 13.37 11.65 -3.17
N GLU A 76 14.04 11.90 -2.06
CA GLU A 76 14.33 10.94 -1.00
C GLU A 76 13.04 10.44 -0.32
N ARG A 77 12.12 11.35 0.03
CA ARG A 77 10.81 10.96 0.56
C ARG A 77 10.02 10.11 -0.43
N ALA A 78 10.05 10.49 -1.71
CA ALA A 78 9.37 9.73 -2.75
C ALA A 78 10.02 8.35 -2.98
N ALA A 79 11.36 8.25 -2.94
CA ALA A 79 12.10 7.00 -3.06
C ALA A 79 11.85 6.04 -1.89
N LEU A 80 11.65 6.58 -0.69
CA LEU A 80 11.32 5.81 0.51
C LEU A 80 9.90 5.22 0.44
N ASN A 81 8.93 5.98 -0.07
CA ASN A 81 7.54 5.53 -0.16
C ASN A 81 7.28 4.59 -1.35
N ALA A 82 7.99 4.78 -2.45
CA ALA A 82 7.70 4.11 -3.72
C ALA A 82 7.74 2.58 -3.68
N PRO A 83 8.70 1.90 -3.01
CA PRO A 83 8.71 0.45 -2.92
C PRO A 83 7.49 -0.10 -2.20
N ILE A 84 7.08 0.54 -1.12
CA ILE A 84 5.97 0.10 -0.28
C ILE A 84 4.65 0.31 -1.00
N GLN A 85 4.36 1.54 -1.43
CA GLN A 85 3.13 1.86 -2.16
C GLN A 85 3.07 1.13 -3.52
N GLY A 86 4.21 1.02 -4.19
CA GLY A 86 4.30 0.30 -5.46
C GLY A 86 4.04 -1.19 -5.30
N SER A 87 4.57 -1.81 -4.24
CA SER A 87 4.32 -3.23 -3.96
C SER A 87 2.85 -3.48 -3.61
N ALA A 88 2.24 -2.61 -2.81
CA ALA A 88 0.80 -2.70 -2.53
C ALA A 88 -0.04 -2.59 -3.81
N ALA A 89 0.30 -1.66 -4.71
CA ALA A 89 -0.39 -1.52 -6.00
C ALA A 89 -0.19 -2.74 -6.91
N ASP A 90 0.97 -3.39 -6.87
CA ASP A 90 1.23 -4.60 -7.65
C ASP A 90 0.43 -5.78 -7.09
N ILE A 91 0.36 -5.95 -5.77
CA ILE A 91 -0.48 -6.95 -5.09
C ILE A 91 -1.95 -6.74 -5.49
N MET A 92 -2.43 -5.49 -5.43
CA MET A 92 -3.81 -5.17 -5.77
C MET A 92 -4.16 -5.51 -7.22
N LYS A 93 -3.26 -5.31 -8.16
CA LYS A 93 -3.46 -5.72 -9.56
C LYS A 93 -3.56 -7.22 -9.73
N ILE A 94 -2.72 -7.98 -9.02
CA ILE A 94 -2.78 -9.44 -9.03
C ILE A 94 -4.09 -9.91 -8.41
N ALA A 95 -4.49 -9.34 -7.27
CA ALA A 95 -5.75 -9.63 -6.60
C ALA A 95 -6.95 -9.38 -7.51
N MET A 96 -6.96 -8.24 -8.19
CA MET A 96 -8.03 -7.87 -9.15
C MET A 96 -8.17 -8.89 -10.29
N ILE A 97 -7.05 -9.29 -10.89
CA ILE A 97 -7.06 -10.29 -11.98
C ILE A 97 -7.59 -11.63 -11.47
N ARG A 98 -7.09 -12.11 -10.33
CA ARG A 98 -7.53 -13.36 -9.73
C ARG A 98 -9.01 -13.34 -9.33
N ALA A 99 -9.49 -12.24 -8.77
CA ALA A 99 -10.89 -12.08 -8.43
C ALA A 99 -11.79 -12.10 -9.68
N TYR A 100 -11.35 -11.44 -10.75
CA TYR A 100 -12.04 -11.48 -12.04
C TYR A 100 -12.11 -12.92 -12.59
N ASP A 101 -10.96 -13.60 -12.66
CA ASP A 101 -10.89 -14.98 -13.16
C ASP A 101 -11.76 -15.93 -12.33
N ALA A 102 -11.72 -15.82 -11.00
CA ALA A 102 -12.53 -16.66 -10.11
C ALA A 102 -14.05 -16.48 -10.31
N LEU A 103 -14.51 -15.24 -10.53
CA LEU A 103 -15.92 -14.97 -10.85
C LEU A 103 -16.31 -15.58 -12.21
N GLN A 104 -15.43 -15.47 -13.23
CA GLN A 104 -15.67 -16.03 -14.56
C GLN A 104 -15.68 -17.56 -14.55
N GLU A 105 -14.71 -18.20 -13.90
CA GLU A 105 -14.61 -19.66 -13.79
C GLU A 105 -15.80 -20.27 -13.06
N ALA A 106 -16.34 -19.56 -12.06
CA ALA A 106 -17.56 -19.95 -11.36
C ALA A 106 -18.85 -19.69 -12.16
N ASN A 107 -18.78 -19.10 -13.35
CA ASN A 107 -19.91 -18.70 -14.20
C ASN A 107 -20.92 -17.82 -13.46
N LEU A 108 -20.44 -16.89 -12.61
CA LEU A 108 -21.30 -15.96 -11.90
C LEU A 108 -21.67 -14.76 -12.78
N GLY A 109 -22.87 -14.22 -12.55
CA GLY A 109 -23.30 -12.95 -13.13
C GLY A 109 -22.73 -11.73 -12.42
N SER A 110 -22.17 -11.92 -11.23
CA SER A 110 -21.46 -10.90 -10.44
C SER A 110 -20.21 -10.43 -11.14
N ARG A 111 -19.88 -9.14 -11.06
CA ARG A 111 -18.76 -8.55 -11.81
C ARG A 111 -18.04 -7.46 -11.04
N LEU A 112 -16.73 -7.39 -11.23
CA LEU A 112 -15.91 -6.26 -10.78
C LEU A 112 -16.29 -5.00 -11.57
N ILE A 113 -16.61 -3.92 -10.86
CA ILE A 113 -17.01 -2.66 -11.49
C ILE A 113 -16.03 -1.52 -11.22
N LEU A 114 -15.30 -1.58 -10.10
CA LEU A 114 -14.42 -0.49 -9.72
C LEU A 114 -13.28 -0.99 -8.81
N GLN A 115 -12.11 -0.34 -8.91
CA GLN A 115 -10.99 -0.49 -7.98
C GLN A 115 -10.63 0.90 -7.45
N ILE A 116 -10.61 1.06 -6.13
CA ILE A 116 -10.31 2.33 -5.45
C ILE A 116 -9.29 2.02 -4.35
N HIS A 117 -8.10 2.63 -4.44
CA HIS A 117 -7.00 2.40 -3.50
C HIS A 117 -6.71 0.91 -3.31
N ASP A 118 -7.12 0.33 -2.20
CA ASP A 118 -6.97 -1.06 -1.77
C ASP A 118 -8.30 -1.83 -1.70
N GLU A 119 -9.36 -1.28 -2.31
CA GLU A 119 -10.70 -1.86 -2.36
C GLU A 119 -11.07 -2.32 -3.76
N LEU A 120 -11.81 -3.43 -3.84
CA LEU A 120 -12.53 -3.88 -5.03
C LEU A 120 -14.03 -3.74 -4.80
N VAL A 121 -14.71 -3.06 -5.72
CA VAL A 121 -16.17 -2.96 -5.72
C VAL A 121 -16.74 -3.94 -6.74
N VAL A 122 -17.64 -4.78 -6.27
CA VAL A 122 -18.28 -5.84 -7.06
C VAL A 122 -19.78 -5.61 -7.08
N GLU A 123 -20.36 -5.58 -8.26
CA GLU A 123 -21.80 -5.68 -8.42
C GLU A 123 -22.22 -7.15 -8.32
N ILE A 124 -23.04 -7.46 -7.33
CA ILE A 124 -23.44 -8.84 -7.04
C ILE A 124 -24.77 -9.14 -7.74
N ALA A 125 -24.81 -10.21 -8.52
CA ALA A 125 -26.04 -10.70 -9.12
C ALA A 125 -26.95 -11.34 -8.06
N PRO A 126 -28.28 -11.31 -8.23
CA PRO A 126 -29.23 -11.85 -7.27
C PRO A 126 -28.97 -13.31 -6.94
N GLY A 127 -28.84 -13.62 -5.66
CA GLY A 127 -28.60 -14.98 -5.15
C GLY A 127 -27.12 -15.41 -5.10
N GLU A 128 -26.18 -14.60 -5.58
CA GLU A 128 -24.75 -14.93 -5.63
C GLU A 128 -23.93 -14.35 -4.46
N GLU A 129 -24.54 -13.63 -3.52
CA GLU A 129 -23.87 -12.87 -2.46
C GLU A 129 -22.79 -13.68 -1.73
N LYS A 130 -23.15 -14.85 -1.23
CA LYS A 130 -22.23 -15.69 -0.44
C LYS A 130 -21.07 -16.21 -1.28
N GLN A 131 -21.39 -16.67 -2.50
CA GLN A 131 -20.39 -17.28 -3.37
C GLN A 131 -19.43 -16.23 -3.94
N ALA A 132 -19.95 -15.11 -4.46
CA ALA A 132 -19.15 -14.02 -5.00
C ALA A 132 -18.24 -13.42 -3.92
N THR A 133 -18.77 -13.13 -2.72
CA THR A 133 -17.99 -12.62 -1.60
C THR A 133 -16.86 -13.56 -1.20
N ALA A 134 -17.14 -14.87 -1.10
CA ALA A 134 -16.12 -15.85 -0.73
C ALA A 134 -15.01 -15.96 -1.78
N LEU A 135 -15.36 -15.99 -3.06
CA LEU A 135 -14.38 -16.07 -4.16
C LEU A 135 -13.50 -14.82 -4.25
N VAL A 136 -14.09 -13.64 -4.16
CA VAL A 136 -13.34 -12.38 -4.23
C VAL A 136 -12.42 -12.24 -3.02
N LYS A 137 -12.92 -12.53 -1.81
CA LYS A 137 -12.13 -12.49 -0.58
C LYS A 137 -10.94 -13.45 -0.68
N ASP A 138 -11.16 -14.70 -1.04
CA ASP A 138 -10.10 -15.72 -1.19
C ASP A 138 -9.06 -15.29 -2.23
N ALA A 139 -9.49 -14.79 -3.39
CA ALA A 139 -8.62 -14.31 -4.44
C ALA A 139 -7.72 -13.14 -4.00
N MET A 140 -8.23 -12.25 -3.15
CA MET A 140 -7.49 -11.12 -2.61
C MET A 140 -6.51 -11.57 -1.50
N GLU A 141 -6.97 -12.38 -0.54
CA GLU A 141 -6.14 -12.88 0.57
C GLU A 141 -4.98 -13.72 0.08
N HIS A 142 -5.18 -14.48 -1.00
CA HIS A 142 -4.18 -15.35 -1.61
C HIS A 142 -3.54 -14.76 -2.87
N ALA A 143 -3.68 -13.45 -3.11
CA ALA A 143 -3.11 -12.79 -4.29
C ALA A 143 -1.60 -13.04 -4.41
N VAL A 144 -0.89 -13.04 -3.28
CA VAL A 144 0.55 -13.30 -3.20
C VAL A 144 0.88 -14.10 -1.95
N THR A 145 1.97 -14.85 -2.01
CA THR A 145 2.49 -15.55 -0.82
C THR A 145 3.44 -14.62 -0.07
N MET A 146 3.11 -14.29 1.16
CA MET A 146 3.91 -13.43 2.04
C MET A 146 4.10 -14.09 3.40
N ALA A 147 5.12 -13.64 4.15
CA ALA A 147 5.34 -14.09 5.53
C ALA A 147 4.25 -13.62 6.50
N VAL A 148 3.55 -12.54 6.15
CA VAL A 148 2.39 -12.01 6.89
C VAL A 148 1.15 -12.21 6.04
N PRO A 149 0.05 -12.76 6.60
CA PRO A 149 -1.18 -12.95 5.86
C PRO A 149 -1.79 -11.61 5.43
N LEU A 150 -2.49 -11.62 4.30
CA LEU A 150 -3.33 -10.52 3.88
C LEU A 150 -4.75 -10.79 4.39
N ASP A 151 -5.24 -9.94 5.29
CA ASP A 151 -6.62 -10.00 5.76
C ASP A 151 -7.50 -9.06 4.95
N VAL A 152 -8.63 -9.56 4.44
CA VAL A 152 -9.59 -8.80 3.64
C VAL A 152 -10.92 -8.70 4.38
N SER A 153 -11.32 -7.46 4.67
CA SER A 153 -12.68 -7.16 5.15
C SER A 153 -13.65 -7.09 3.99
N THR A 154 -14.89 -7.47 4.23
CA THR A 154 -15.96 -7.42 3.22
C THR A 154 -17.19 -6.75 3.81
N GLY A 155 -17.84 -5.87 3.04
CA GLY A 155 -19.13 -5.28 3.37
C GLY A 155 -20.09 -5.43 2.20
N ILE A 156 -21.37 -5.56 2.49
CA ILE A 156 -22.45 -5.69 1.49
C ILE A 156 -23.51 -4.65 1.79
N GLY A 157 -23.95 -3.94 0.75
CA GLY A 157 -24.99 -2.93 0.85
C GLY A 157 -25.68 -2.73 -0.49
N SER A 158 -26.79 -1.99 -0.49
CA SER A 158 -27.51 -1.64 -1.72
C SER A 158 -26.74 -0.63 -2.59
N ASP A 159 -25.76 0.03 -2.01
CA ASP A 159 -24.86 0.95 -2.66
C ASP A 159 -23.49 0.93 -1.95
N TRP A 160 -22.49 1.58 -2.55
CA TRP A 160 -21.12 1.58 -2.01
C TRP A 160 -21.03 2.21 -0.62
N GLN A 161 -21.80 3.26 -0.33
CA GLN A 161 -21.77 3.91 0.99
C GLN A 161 -22.24 2.98 2.10
N LEU A 162 -23.26 2.15 1.82
CA LEU A 162 -23.79 1.18 2.77
C LEU A 162 -22.92 -0.08 2.87
N ALA A 163 -22.12 -0.39 1.84
CA ALA A 163 -21.16 -1.48 1.85
C ALA A 163 -19.82 -1.08 2.50
N ALA A 164 -19.50 0.20 2.59
CA ALA A 164 -18.26 0.69 3.21
C ALA A 164 -18.28 0.50 4.73
N HIS A 165 -17.12 0.19 5.30
CA HIS A 165 -16.91 -0.04 6.73
C HIS A 165 -16.53 1.24 7.47
#